data_4d72356def40b312528b41139613340f
#
_entry.id   4d72356def40b312528b41139613340f
#
_cell.length_a   1.000
_cell.length_b   1.000
_cell.length_c   1.000
_cell.angle_alpha   90.00
_cell.angle_beta   90.00
_cell.angle_gamma   90.00
#
_symmetry.space_group_name_H-M   'P 1'
#
loop_
_entity.id
_entity.type
_entity.pdbx_description
1 polymer ?
#
loop_
_entity_poly.entity_id
_entity_poly.type
_entity_poly.pdbx_seq_one_letter_code
_entity_poly.pdbx_strand_id
1 'polypeptide(L)'
;MDGRHFAPFTGCETLEAWDVIVLGDGPAALRSASESAKQGASTLMLSTSALGSGANLSQDGLAAILQESNNRDHREDTIKHGSFLNDQDIVAARTSAAVRQIDLLERWGVNFRRDANGVPMVRKGPGHQKSRNADAGDATGREVQQILEEQCMRHGVVRRGDHLPISLIHTNQSISGITVIDMMNGRIAALQAKAVIIADGGFEGAYTHGVVGLGLDLALQAGIPLRDMEFISHTPLGIKDTNLTLPLGLLYDGATLHESNGTEIEVREGLDAMCQAVRQANEPVLDARNLGESSEWWKAVFRTVQQRTGINMEHQTVAIESRPYSTIGGITVDEHGRAILSTWSRWFTGLYAAGAASCSGLHGADVLVGNILLDELHGGAAAGLHAGEFVKKRQFKNVKAAHESEQQAIADFGASTSSDEGAVVRIGHVTSQVRDTVQSALGTPRTSAGLQAGIEALESASVLAESIFVDQKSLIANTNLLEIARIQASIRISTVAMHAALARTETRGSHHRADFPDADDEQIHHYTVNLSGEVKTLALRKSKTGNWLLPPQ
;
A
#
# COMPACT_ATOMS: atom_id res chain seq x y z
N MET A 1 12.57 -28.58 10.51
CA MET A 1 13.73 -28.97 9.69
C MET A 1 14.10 -27.71 8.88
N ASP A 2 15.27 -27.15 9.18
CA ASP A 2 15.76 -25.92 8.58
C ASP A 2 16.02 -26.12 7.08
N GLY A 3 15.23 -25.48 6.24
CA GLY A 3 15.35 -25.56 4.77
C GLY A 3 16.55 -24.79 4.19
N ARG A 4 17.68 -24.78 4.88
CA ARG A 4 18.92 -24.16 4.39
C ARG A 4 19.58 -25.08 3.39
N HIS A 5 19.41 -24.82 2.11
CA HIS A 5 20.26 -25.43 1.10
C HIS A 5 21.63 -24.73 1.08
N PHE A 6 22.57 -25.24 1.85
CA PHE A 6 23.96 -24.84 1.77
C PHE A 6 24.63 -25.60 0.60
N ALA A 7 25.05 -24.85 -0.41
CA ALA A 7 25.98 -25.38 -1.39
C ALA A 7 27.42 -25.31 -0.81
N PRO A 8 28.18 -26.39 -0.73
CA PRO A 8 29.55 -26.32 -0.24
C PRO A 8 30.47 -25.71 -1.30
N PHE A 9 30.97 -24.51 -1.03
CA PHE A 9 32.06 -23.93 -1.82
C PHE A 9 33.26 -23.65 -0.91
N THR A 10 34.39 -24.20 -1.28
CA THR A 10 35.68 -23.98 -0.63
C THR A 10 36.16 -22.55 -0.91
N GLY A 11 36.17 -21.70 0.13
CA GLY A 11 36.87 -20.41 0.11
C GLY A 11 36.04 -19.17 -0.15
N CYS A 12 34.70 -19.25 -0.25
CA CYS A 12 33.82 -18.10 -0.34
C CYS A 12 32.77 -18.18 0.77
N GLU A 13 32.45 -17.09 1.45
CA GLU A 13 31.30 -17.04 2.35
C GLU A 13 30.04 -17.44 1.57
N THR A 14 29.32 -18.44 2.06
CA THR A 14 28.11 -18.95 1.40
C THR A 14 27.01 -17.92 1.56
N LEU A 15 26.56 -17.34 0.45
CA LEU A 15 25.41 -16.45 0.42
C LEU A 15 24.13 -17.22 0.79
N GLU A 16 23.30 -16.62 1.62
CA GLU A 16 21.97 -17.14 1.92
C GLU A 16 21.07 -17.00 0.67
N ALA A 17 20.35 -18.06 0.32
CA ALA A 17 19.58 -18.13 -0.92
C ALA A 17 18.17 -18.66 -0.69
N TRP A 18 17.18 -18.02 -1.32
CA TRP A 18 15.75 -18.30 -1.26
C TRP A 18 15.16 -18.35 -2.66
N ASP A 19 14.19 -19.23 -2.90
CA ASP A 19 13.48 -19.19 -4.18
C ASP A 19 12.70 -17.88 -4.35
N VAL A 20 11.96 -17.49 -3.31
CA VAL A 20 11.15 -16.25 -3.29
C VAL A 20 11.44 -15.47 -2.02
N ILE A 21 11.70 -14.17 -2.15
CA ILE A 21 11.73 -13.23 -1.03
C ILE A 21 10.52 -12.29 -1.18
N VAL A 22 9.75 -12.11 -0.10
CA VAL A 22 8.60 -11.21 -0.02
C VAL A 22 8.93 -10.09 0.95
N LEU A 23 8.77 -8.84 0.52
CA LEU A 23 8.88 -7.66 1.37
C LEU A 23 7.50 -7.25 1.89
N GLY A 24 7.38 -7.06 3.19
CA GLY A 24 6.16 -6.64 3.88
C GLY A 24 5.64 -7.67 4.87
N ASP A 25 4.61 -7.30 5.64
CA ASP A 25 3.97 -8.10 6.68
C ASP A 25 2.44 -7.95 6.71
N GLY A 26 1.86 -7.20 5.78
CA GLY A 26 0.42 -7.03 5.59
C GLY A 26 -0.24 -8.17 4.81
N PRO A 27 -1.58 -8.09 4.59
CA PRO A 27 -2.34 -9.16 3.94
C PRO A 27 -1.82 -9.56 2.57
N ALA A 28 -1.40 -8.60 1.73
CA ALA A 28 -0.83 -8.88 0.41
C ALA A 28 0.48 -9.66 0.49
N ALA A 29 1.38 -9.30 1.42
CA ALA A 29 2.66 -9.99 1.63
C ALA A 29 2.44 -11.41 2.14
N LEU A 30 1.63 -11.59 3.18
CA LEU A 30 1.30 -12.89 3.77
C LEU A 30 0.63 -13.80 2.73
N ARG A 31 -0.29 -13.24 1.96
CA ARG A 31 -0.98 -13.99 0.91
C ARG A 31 -0.03 -14.42 -0.20
N SER A 32 0.89 -13.54 -0.62
CA SER A 32 1.92 -13.86 -1.62
C SER A 32 2.88 -14.93 -1.12
N ALA A 33 3.36 -14.79 0.11
CA ALA A 33 4.32 -15.72 0.70
C ALA A 33 3.71 -17.12 0.88
N SER A 34 2.48 -17.21 1.41
CA SER A 34 1.79 -18.49 1.60
C SER A 34 1.53 -19.22 0.27
N GLU A 35 1.12 -18.50 -0.80
CA GLU A 35 0.89 -19.12 -2.11
C GLU A 35 2.19 -19.53 -2.80
N SER A 36 3.29 -18.75 -2.66
CA SER A 36 4.61 -19.15 -3.17
C SER A 36 5.09 -20.44 -2.50
N ALA A 37 5.03 -20.50 -1.18
CA ALA A 37 5.45 -21.67 -0.41
C ALA A 37 4.58 -22.90 -0.72
N LYS A 38 3.28 -22.72 -0.93
CA LYS A 38 2.34 -23.77 -1.35
C LYS A 38 2.70 -24.39 -2.71
N GLN A 39 3.37 -23.62 -3.59
CA GLN A 39 3.95 -24.15 -4.84
C GLN A 39 5.25 -24.92 -4.64
N GLY A 40 5.75 -25.04 -3.41
CA GLY A 40 7.00 -25.72 -3.06
C GLY A 40 8.25 -24.82 -3.13
N ALA A 41 8.09 -23.51 -3.27
CA ALA A 41 9.21 -22.57 -3.23
C ALA A 41 9.69 -22.36 -1.79
N SER A 42 11.02 -22.35 -1.57
CA SER A 42 11.59 -21.86 -0.32
C SER A 42 11.33 -20.35 -0.23
N THR A 43 10.52 -19.92 0.75
CA THR A 43 10.01 -18.55 0.83
C THR A 43 10.43 -17.88 2.11
N LEU A 44 11.10 -16.72 1.97
CA LEU A 44 11.45 -15.81 3.05
C LEU A 44 10.58 -14.55 2.98
N MET A 45 10.01 -14.16 4.10
CA MET A 45 9.30 -12.89 4.25
C MET A 45 10.08 -11.96 5.16
N LEU A 46 10.30 -10.72 4.71
CA LEU A 46 11.07 -9.68 5.41
C LEU A 46 10.17 -8.49 5.70
N SER A 47 10.25 -7.98 6.93
CA SER A 47 9.54 -6.76 7.36
C SER A 47 10.51 -5.81 8.06
N THR A 48 10.29 -4.50 7.88
CA THR A 48 11.01 -3.44 8.62
C THR A 48 10.50 -3.28 10.06
N SER A 49 9.35 -3.85 10.36
CA SER A 49 8.70 -3.81 11.68
C SER A 49 8.74 -5.19 12.34
N ALA A 50 8.42 -5.22 13.63
CA ALA A 50 8.25 -6.48 14.34
C ALA A 50 7.13 -7.32 13.72
N LEU A 51 7.26 -8.63 13.75
CA LEU A 51 6.28 -9.55 13.18
C LEU A 51 4.90 -9.36 13.82
N GLY A 52 3.84 -9.41 13.01
CA GLY A 52 2.45 -9.28 13.44
C GLY A 52 1.94 -7.85 13.58
N SER A 53 2.72 -6.85 13.16
CA SER A 53 2.32 -5.44 13.22
C SER A 53 1.43 -4.97 12.07
N GLY A 54 1.19 -5.82 11.06
CA GLY A 54 0.43 -5.47 9.84
C GLY A 54 -1.10 -5.41 9.99
N ALA A 55 -1.65 -5.63 11.19
CA ALA A 55 -3.10 -5.56 11.41
C ALA A 55 -3.62 -4.13 11.40
N ASN A 56 -4.64 -3.84 10.60
CA ASN A 56 -5.25 -2.52 10.47
C ASN A 56 -6.65 -2.48 11.10
N LEU A 57 -6.85 -1.61 12.09
CA LEU A 57 -8.15 -1.40 12.74
C LEU A 57 -9.17 -0.68 11.84
N SER A 58 -8.70 0.10 10.88
CA SER A 58 -9.56 0.81 9.91
C SER A 58 -9.89 -0.01 8.67
N GLN A 59 -9.71 -1.34 8.69
CA GLN A 59 -10.06 -2.20 7.56
C GLN A 59 -11.58 -2.26 7.36
N ASP A 60 -12.04 -1.84 6.17
CA ASP A 60 -13.46 -1.63 5.87
C ASP A 60 -14.18 -2.87 5.33
N GLY A 61 -13.56 -4.04 5.38
CA GLY A 61 -14.14 -5.28 4.93
C GLY A 61 -13.77 -5.66 3.50
N LEU A 62 -14.45 -6.68 2.98
CA LEU A 62 -14.21 -7.27 1.67
C LEU A 62 -15.47 -7.17 0.79
N ALA A 63 -15.35 -6.49 -0.35
CA ALA A 63 -16.44 -6.37 -1.29
C ALA A 63 -16.62 -7.64 -2.12
N ALA A 64 -17.76 -8.34 -1.97
CA ALA A 64 -18.13 -9.51 -2.75
C ALA A 64 -19.66 -9.67 -2.84
N ILE A 65 -20.16 -10.07 -4.00
CA ILE A 65 -21.60 -10.37 -4.20
C ILE A 65 -21.84 -11.82 -3.83
N LEU A 66 -22.54 -12.08 -2.73
CA LEU A 66 -22.74 -13.43 -2.21
C LEU A 66 -23.97 -14.16 -2.80
N GLN A 67 -24.99 -13.42 -3.24
CA GLN A 67 -26.31 -13.97 -3.59
C GLN A 67 -26.60 -14.00 -5.08
N GLU A 68 -25.79 -13.39 -5.92
CA GLU A 68 -26.01 -13.29 -7.36
C GLU A 68 -24.93 -14.05 -8.14
N SER A 69 -25.35 -14.77 -9.18
CA SER A 69 -24.41 -15.40 -10.12
C SER A 69 -23.68 -14.39 -11.02
N ASN A 70 -24.10 -13.13 -11.02
CA ASN A 70 -23.58 -12.09 -11.89
C ASN A 70 -22.96 -10.94 -11.06
N ASN A 71 -21.67 -10.77 -11.20
CA ASN A 71 -20.89 -9.69 -10.58
C ASN A 71 -20.86 -8.38 -11.41
N ARG A 72 -21.84 -8.19 -12.31
CA ARG A 72 -21.91 -7.04 -13.21
C ARG A 72 -21.93 -5.72 -12.44
N ASP A 73 -22.80 -5.59 -11.43
CA ASP A 73 -22.92 -4.35 -10.65
C ASP A 73 -21.63 -4.03 -9.90
N HIS A 74 -20.90 -5.05 -9.40
CA HIS A 74 -19.61 -4.82 -8.76
C HIS A 74 -18.56 -4.27 -9.75
N ARG A 75 -18.54 -4.81 -10.98
CA ARG A 75 -17.65 -4.32 -12.04
C ARG A 75 -17.98 -2.89 -12.45
N GLU A 76 -19.28 -2.62 -12.70
CA GLU A 76 -19.73 -1.28 -13.11
C GLU A 76 -19.47 -0.23 -12.03
N ASP A 77 -19.78 -0.53 -10.75
CA ASP A 77 -19.49 0.36 -9.63
C ASP A 77 -17.99 0.63 -9.53
N THR A 78 -17.14 -0.41 -9.65
CA THR A 78 -15.68 -0.26 -9.60
C THR A 78 -15.17 0.63 -10.73
N ILE A 79 -15.66 0.44 -11.97
CA ILE A 79 -15.21 1.24 -13.14
C ILE A 79 -15.68 2.69 -13.03
N LYS A 80 -16.94 2.91 -12.65
CA LYS A 80 -17.50 4.26 -12.48
C LYS A 80 -16.78 5.02 -11.37
N HIS A 81 -16.57 4.36 -10.22
CA HIS A 81 -15.88 4.96 -9.08
C HIS A 81 -14.42 5.29 -9.39
N GLY A 82 -13.74 4.42 -10.14
CA GLY A 82 -12.40 4.67 -10.66
C GLY A 82 -12.35 5.66 -11.84
N SER A 83 -13.46 6.38 -12.14
CA SER A 83 -13.55 7.39 -13.19
C SER A 83 -13.05 6.91 -14.56
N PHE A 84 -13.32 5.65 -14.87
CA PHE A 84 -12.97 4.97 -16.11
C PHE A 84 -11.45 4.81 -16.38
N LEU A 85 -10.60 5.07 -15.40
CA LEU A 85 -9.15 4.83 -15.47
C LEU A 85 -8.74 3.41 -15.07
N ASN A 86 -9.69 2.53 -14.87
CA ASN A 86 -9.44 1.15 -14.48
C ASN A 86 -8.92 0.31 -15.64
N ASP A 87 -7.96 -0.58 -15.36
CA ASP A 87 -7.65 -1.70 -16.24
C ASP A 87 -8.76 -2.75 -16.15
N GLN A 88 -9.63 -2.82 -17.16
CA GLN A 88 -10.89 -3.55 -17.08
C GLN A 88 -10.73 -5.07 -17.11
N ASP A 89 -9.61 -5.61 -17.58
CA ASP A 89 -9.24 -7.01 -17.43
C ASP A 89 -8.98 -7.38 -15.96
N ILE A 90 -8.33 -6.47 -15.21
CA ILE A 90 -8.10 -6.62 -13.77
C ILE A 90 -9.41 -6.51 -12.99
N VAL A 91 -10.24 -5.50 -13.31
CA VAL A 91 -11.58 -5.38 -12.67
C VAL A 91 -12.37 -6.67 -12.83
N ALA A 92 -12.40 -7.23 -14.06
CA ALA A 92 -13.09 -8.51 -14.30
C ALA A 92 -12.53 -9.66 -13.47
N ALA A 93 -11.22 -9.79 -13.40
CA ALA A 93 -10.54 -10.85 -12.66
C ALA A 93 -10.79 -10.75 -11.14
N ARG A 94 -10.60 -9.55 -10.56
CA ARG A 94 -10.75 -9.31 -9.12
C ARG A 94 -12.21 -9.51 -8.66
N THR A 95 -13.16 -8.87 -9.33
CA THR A 95 -14.58 -8.97 -8.95
C THR A 95 -15.14 -10.39 -9.13
N SER A 96 -14.66 -11.12 -10.14
CA SER A 96 -15.05 -12.53 -10.33
C SER A 96 -14.47 -13.46 -9.25
N ALA A 97 -13.34 -13.11 -8.67
CA ALA A 97 -12.71 -13.89 -7.61
C ALA A 97 -13.20 -13.53 -6.19
N ALA A 98 -13.97 -12.45 -6.03
CA ALA A 98 -14.30 -11.87 -4.73
C ALA A 98 -15.01 -12.86 -3.79
N VAL A 99 -16.04 -13.55 -4.26
CA VAL A 99 -16.78 -14.55 -3.44
C VAL A 99 -15.85 -15.67 -2.97
N ARG A 100 -14.94 -16.10 -3.84
CA ARG A 100 -13.97 -17.14 -3.49
C ARG A 100 -13.02 -16.69 -2.39
N GLN A 101 -12.69 -15.39 -2.30
CA GLN A 101 -11.86 -14.89 -1.20
C GLN A 101 -12.60 -15.00 0.14
N ILE A 102 -13.90 -14.66 0.19
CA ILE A 102 -14.73 -14.86 1.40
C ILE A 102 -14.77 -16.34 1.80
N ASP A 103 -15.11 -17.23 0.85
CA ASP A 103 -15.15 -18.68 1.09
C ASP A 103 -13.81 -19.22 1.63
N LEU A 104 -12.69 -18.77 1.09
CA LEU A 104 -11.36 -19.17 1.57
C LEU A 104 -11.08 -18.66 2.98
N LEU A 105 -11.38 -17.39 3.27
CA LEU A 105 -11.16 -16.81 4.60
C LEU A 105 -12.03 -17.51 5.65
N GLU A 106 -13.30 -17.80 5.36
CA GLU A 106 -14.17 -18.55 6.28
C GLU A 106 -13.66 -19.98 6.52
N ARG A 107 -13.25 -20.69 5.47
CA ARG A 107 -12.65 -22.04 5.60
C ARG A 107 -11.36 -22.04 6.42
N TRP A 108 -10.62 -20.96 6.42
CA TRP A 108 -9.41 -20.80 7.25
C TRP A 108 -9.72 -20.37 8.67
N GLY A 109 -10.92 -19.82 8.93
CA GLY A 109 -11.39 -19.51 10.29
C GLY A 109 -11.74 -18.06 10.56
N VAL A 110 -11.79 -17.17 9.55
CA VAL A 110 -12.29 -15.80 9.74
C VAL A 110 -13.79 -15.83 10.07
N ASN A 111 -14.17 -15.15 11.15
CA ASN A 111 -15.55 -15.05 11.58
C ASN A 111 -16.17 -13.73 11.11
N PHE A 112 -16.68 -13.71 9.87
CA PHE A 112 -17.51 -12.59 9.42
C PHE A 112 -18.82 -12.49 10.20
N ARG A 113 -19.35 -11.27 10.35
CA ARG A 113 -20.72 -11.07 10.85
C ARG A 113 -21.70 -11.87 10.03
N ARG A 114 -22.73 -12.43 10.69
CA ARG A 114 -23.72 -13.26 10.02
C ARG A 114 -25.11 -12.68 10.19
N ASP A 115 -25.96 -12.90 9.18
CA ASP A 115 -27.38 -12.63 9.25
C ASP A 115 -28.12 -13.73 10.05
N ALA A 116 -29.43 -13.58 10.21
CA ALA A 116 -30.27 -14.53 10.91
C ALA A 116 -30.29 -15.94 10.29
N ASN A 117 -29.88 -16.08 9.03
CA ASN A 117 -29.79 -17.36 8.31
C ASN A 117 -28.39 -17.99 8.39
N GLY A 118 -27.47 -17.35 9.11
CA GLY A 118 -26.09 -17.81 9.25
C GLY A 118 -25.20 -17.58 8.02
N VAL A 119 -25.61 -16.72 7.10
CA VAL A 119 -24.83 -16.31 5.93
C VAL A 119 -24.00 -15.06 6.28
N PRO A 120 -22.77 -14.88 5.75
CA PRO A 120 -22.03 -13.65 5.96
C PRO A 120 -22.87 -12.41 5.64
N MET A 121 -22.97 -11.51 6.60
CA MET A 121 -23.74 -10.27 6.47
C MET A 121 -23.00 -9.30 5.53
N VAL A 122 -23.68 -8.82 4.50
CA VAL A 122 -23.13 -7.81 3.58
C VAL A 122 -23.87 -6.50 3.71
N ARG A 123 -23.12 -5.38 3.65
CA ARG A 123 -23.66 -4.02 3.80
C ARG A 123 -23.38 -3.20 2.57
N LYS A 124 -24.18 -2.12 2.38
CA LYS A 124 -24.03 -1.19 1.29
C LYS A 124 -23.08 -0.05 1.74
N GLY A 125 -21.89 -0.04 1.18
CA GLY A 125 -20.93 1.04 1.39
C GLY A 125 -21.11 2.21 0.39
N PRO A 126 -20.41 3.34 0.61
CA PRO A 126 -20.39 4.44 -0.34
C PRO A 126 -19.91 4.00 -1.73
N GLY A 127 -20.55 4.51 -2.77
CA GLY A 127 -20.25 4.16 -4.16
C GLY A 127 -20.79 2.81 -4.64
N HIS A 128 -21.40 2.01 -3.76
CA HIS A 128 -22.01 0.73 -4.14
C HIS A 128 -23.49 0.87 -4.48
N GLN A 129 -23.93 0.31 -5.59
CA GLN A 129 -25.35 0.20 -5.91
C GLN A 129 -26.07 -0.83 -5.03
N LYS A 130 -25.37 -1.92 -4.66
CA LYS A 130 -25.90 -3.03 -3.85
C LYS A 130 -25.03 -3.34 -2.64
N SER A 131 -25.64 -3.96 -1.62
CA SER A 131 -24.92 -4.46 -0.45
C SER A 131 -23.97 -5.60 -0.86
N ARG A 132 -22.67 -5.46 -0.54
CA ARG A 132 -21.65 -6.47 -0.87
C ARG A 132 -20.43 -6.45 0.05
N ASN A 133 -20.38 -5.56 1.01
CA ASN A 133 -19.21 -5.44 1.88
C ASN A 133 -19.38 -6.30 3.14
N ALA A 134 -18.60 -7.39 3.23
CA ALA A 134 -18.57 -8.30 4.38
C ALA A 134 -17.42 -7.92 5.33
N ASP A 135 -17.67 -7.92 6.63
CA ASP A 135 -16.69 -7.57 7.67
C ASP A 135 -16.94 -8.33 8.98
N ALA A 136 -16.01 -8.20 9.91
CA ALA A 136 -16.07 -8.65 11.29
C ALA A 136 -16.03 -7.47 12.27
N GLY A 137 -16.58 -6.31 11.89
CA GLY A 137 -16.47 -5.07 12.66
C GLY A 137 -15.03 -4.59 12.77
N ASP A 138 -14.64 -4.11 13.95
CA ASP A 138 -13.26 -3.68 14.24
C ASP A 138 -12.24 -4.83 14.34
N ALA A 139 -12.69 -6.07 14.24
CA ALA A 139 -11.84 -7.25 14.20
C ALA A 139 -11.39 -7.63 12.80
N THR A 140 -11.96 -7.05 11.73
CA THR A 140 -11.73 -7.49 10.34
C THR A 140 -10.26 -7.59 9.98
N GLY A 141 -9.48 -6.53 10.18
CA GLY A 141 -8.05 -6.53 9.86
C GLY A 141 -7.25 -7.53 10.69
N ARG A 142 -7.57 -7.65 11.98
CA ARG A 142 -6.90 -8.59 12.89
C ARG A 142 -7.21 -10.04 12.53
N GLU A 143 -8.46 -10.37 12.27
CA GLU A 143 -8.89 -11.73 11.86
C GLU A 143 -8.20 -12.15 10.56
N VAL A 144 -8.21 -11.28 9.56
CA VAL A 144 -7.55 -11.56 8.27
C VAL A 144 -6.04 -11.72 8.46
N GLN A 145 -5.39 -10.82 9.20
CA GLN A 145 -3.96 -10.88 9.48
C GLN A 145 -3.59 -12.20 10.15
N GLN A 146 -4.27 -12.55 11.24
CA GLN A 146 -4.00 -13.76 12.03
C GLN A 146 -4.13 -15.03 11.19
N ILE A 147 -5.18 -15.13 10.40
CA ILE A 147 -5.42 -16.31 9.55
C ILE A 147 -4.36 -16.44 8.44
N LEU A 148 -3.96 -15.33 7.84
CA LEU A 148 -2.91 -15.35 6.81
C LEU A 148 -1.54 -15.70 7.41
N GLU A 149 -1.23 -15.25 8.63
CA GLU A 149 -0.04 -15.66 9.37
C GLU A 149 -0.05 -17.17 9.64
N GLU A 150 -1.19 -17.73 10.06
CA GLU A 150 -1.35 -19.17 10.21
C GLU A 150 -1.10 -19.92 8.89
N GLN A 151 -1.61 -19.43 7.77
CA GLN A 151 -1.34 -20.03 6.46
C GLN A 151 0.15 -19.99 6.11
N CYS A 152 0.86 -18.89 6.41
CA CYS A 152 2.30 -18.81 6.25
C CYS A 152 3.03 -19.88 7.08
N MET A 153 2.64 -20.05 8.35
CA MET A 153 3.23 -21.08 9.22
C MET A 153 2.94 -22.49 8.70
N ARG A 154 1.70 -22.77 8.28
CA ARG A 154 1.31 -24.09 7.71
C ARG A 154 2.12 -24.48 6.48
N HIS A 155 2.51 -23.51 5.67
CA HIS A 155 3.28 -23.76 4.45
C HIS A 155 4.80 -23.57 4.62
N GLY A 156 5.28 -23.37 5.85
CA GLY A 156 6.70 -23.29 6.15
C GLY A 156 7.40 -22.02 5.66
N VAL A 157 6.66 -20.91 5.53
CA VAL A 157 7.24 -19.60 5.24
C VAL A 157 8.14 -19.17 6.41
N VAL A 158 9.39 -18.84 6.11
CA VAL A 158 10.30 -18.23 7.09
C VAL A 158 10.01 -16.73 7.16
N ARG A 159 9.82 -16.19 8.36
CA ARG A 159 9.47 -14.78 8.59
C ARG A 159 10.53 -14.13 9.46
N ARG A 160 11.00 -12.95 9.04
CA ARG A 160 11.96 -12.13 9.79
C ARG A 160 11.48 -10.69 9.86
N GLY A 161 11.30 -10.18 11.07
CA GLY A 161 11.10 -8.76 11.35
C GLY A 161 12.43 -8.01 11.47
N ASP A 162 12.35 -6.69 11.59
CA ASP A 162 13.48 -5.80 11.82
C ASP A 162 14.62 -5.94 10.78
N HIS A 163 14.22 -6.14 9.52
CA HIS A 163 15.12 -6.20 8.37
C HIS A 163 14.85 -4.99 7.45
N LEU A 164 15.83 -4.10 7.35
CA LEU A 164 15.76 -2.91 6.50
C LEU A 164 16.28 -3.26 5.09
N PRO A 165 15.42 -3.24 4.05
CA PRO A 165 15.86 -3.42 2.68
C PRO A 165 16.62 -2.19 2.18
N ILE A 166 17.76 -2.41 1.50
CA ILE A 166 18.65 -1.34 1.00
C ILE A 166 18.58 -1.24 -0.52
N SER A 167 18.70 -2.36 -1.24
CA SER A 167 18.74 -2.36 -2.69
C SER A 167 18.27 -3.69 -3.28
N LEU A 168 17.65 -3.63 -4.46
CA LEU A 168 17.39 -4.81 -5.28
C LEU A 168 18.65 -5.21 -6.03
N ILE A 169 19.05 -6.48 -5.92
CA ILE A 169 20.17 -7.02 -6.68
C ILE A 169 19.65 -7.50 -8.03
N HIS A 170 20.09 -6.88 -9.12
CA HIS A 170 19.62 -7.21 -10.45
C HIS A 170 20.70 -7.01 -11.51
N THR A 171 20.53 -7.66 -12.65
CA THR A 171 21.38 -7.47 -13.83
C THR A 171 20.49 -7.55 -15.08
N ASN A 172 20.60 -6.58 -15.97
CA ASN A 172 19.82 -6.53 -17.22
C ASN A 172 18.30 -6.72 -16.97
N GLN A 173 17.75 -6.00 -15.97
CA GLN A 173 16.32 -6.06 -15.61
C GLN A 173 15.86 -7.48 -15.21
N SER A 174 16.74 -8.23 -14.57
CA SER A 174 16.45 -9.54 -14.01
C SER A 174 16.93 -9.60 -12.56
N ILE A 175 16.02 -9.92 -11.64
CA ILE A 175 16.29 -10.06 -10.20
C ILE A 175 17.26 -11.21 -9.95
N SER A 176 18.12 -11.01 -8.96
CA SER A 176 18.99 -12.03 -8.39
C SER A 176 19.04 -11.99 -6.85
N GLY A 177 18.38 -11.02 -6.22
CA GLY A 177 18.30 -10.95 -4.76
C GLY A 177 17.98 -9.57 -4.23
N ILE A 178 18.29 -9.37 -2.97
CA ILE A 178 18.11 -8.12 -2.22
C ILE A 178 19.23 -7.96 -1.19
N THR A 179 19.70 -6.72 -0.99
CA THR A 179 20.60 -6.39 0.11
C THR A 179 19.80 -5.79 1.26
N VAL A 180 20.06 -6.23 2.47
CA VAL A 180 19.34 -5.82 3.68
C VAL A 180 20.28 -5.51 4.83
N ILE A 181 19.82 -4.69 5.78
CA ILE A 181 20.40 -4.62 7.13
C ILE A 181 19.53 -5.49 8.05
N ASP A 182 20.12 -6.52 8.62
CA ASP A 182 19.55 -7.26 9.75
C ASP A 182 19.83 -6.45 11.02
N MET A 183 18.80 -5.69 11.47
CA MET A 183 18.91 -4.83 12.64
C MET A 183 18.94 -5.60 13.95
N MET A 184 18.57 -6.89 13.95
CA MET A 184 18.68 -7.76 15.14
C MET A 184 20.13 -8.14 15.43
N ASN A 185 20.91 -8.43 14.37
CA ASN A 185 22.28 -8.90 14.48
C ASN A 185 23.33 -7.83 14.10
N GLY A 186 22.89 -6.69 13.60
CA GLY A 186 23.78 -5.60 13.16
C GLY A 186 24.62 -5.98 11.94
N ARG A 187 24.04 -6.69 10.97
CA ARG A 187 24.72 -7.15 9.76
C ARG A 187 24.09 -6.58 8.50
N ILE A 188 24.93 -6.16 7.57
CA ILE A 188 24.53 -5.96 6.17
C ILE A 188 24.74 -7.29 5.46
N ALA A 189 23.75 -7.76 4.71
CA ALA A 189 23.80 -9.03 4.02
C ALA A 189 23.10 -8.98 2.67
N ALA A 190 23.72 -9.59 1.66
CA ALA A 190 23.08 -9.89 0.40
C ALA A 190 22.36 -11.24 0.47
N LEU A 191 21.07 -11.25 0.19
CA LEU A 191 20.25 -12.45 0.11
C LEU A 191 19.96 -12.74 -1.37
N GLN A 192 20.36 -13.94 -1.84
CA GLN A 192 20.02 -14.34 -3.20
C GLN A 192 18.55 -14.73 -3.31
N ALA A 193 17.92 -14.36 -4.43
CA ALA A 193 16.56 -14.77 -4.75
C ALA A 193 16.37 -15.00 -6.25
N LYS A 194 15.52 -15.97 -6.61
CA LYS A 194 15.07 -16.16 -7.99
C LYS A 194 13.92 -15.21 -8.32
N ALA A 195 13.13 -14.83 -7.31
CA ALA A 195 12.08 -13.82 -7.42
C ALA A 195 11.97 -13.00 -6.12
N VAL A 196 11.59 -11.72 -6.27
CA VAL A 196 11.26 -10.81 -5.18
C VAL A 196 9.84 -10.30 -5.39
N ILE A 197 9.02 -10.29 -4.34
CA ILE A 197 7.67 -9.73 -4.34
C ILE A 197 7.66 -8.53 -3.39
N ILE A 198 7.38 -7.33 -3.90
CA ILE A 198 7.23 -6.11 -3.12
C ILE A 198 5.76 -5.99 -2.69
N ALA A 199 5.51 -6.01 -1.39
CA ALA A 199 4.17 -5.94 -0.79
C ALA A 199 4.20 -5.25 0.59
N ASP A 200 5.06 -4.24 0.74
CA ASP A 200 5.34 -3.52 1.98
C ASP A 200 4.57 -2.21 2.15
N GLY A 201 3.49 -2.05 1.36
CA GLY A 201 2.57 -0.92 1.45
C GLY A 201 2.84 0.19 0.44
N GLY A 202 2.01 1.23 0.52
CA GLY A 202 2.08 2.44 -0.30
C GLY A 202 2.91 3.55 0.34
N PHE A 203 2.56 4.81 0.04
CA PHE A 203 3.30 5.97 0.55
C PHE A 203 2.41 6.96 1.34
N GLU A 204 1.24 6.54 1.80
CA GLU A 204 0.38 7.36 2.66
C GLU A 204 1.09 7.83 3.94
N GLY A 205 2.10 7.11 4.40
CA GLY A 205 2.96 7.51 5.49
C GLY A 205 3.75 8.81 5.25
N ALA A 206 3.96 9.21 4.00
CA ALA A 206 4.60 10.48 3.67
C ALA A 206 3.74 11.71 4.06
N TYR A 207 2.42 11.54 4.14
CA TYR A 207 1.46 12.57 4.57
C TYR A 207 1.21 12.56 6.07
N THR A 208 1.43 11.44 6.73
CA THR A 208 1.01 11.19 8.10
C THR A 208 2.21 10.75 8.94
N HIS A 209 1.97 10.25 10.14
CA HIS A 209 2.97 9.57 10.96
C HIS A 209 3.00 8.04 10.68
N GLY A 210 2.42 7.62 9.55
CA GLY A 210 2.37 6.22 9.14
C GLY A 210 3.69 5.71 8.56
N VAL A 211 3.66 4.45 8.17
CA VAL A 211 4.80 3.78 7.54
C VAL A 211 4.77 4.04 6.04
N VAL A 212 5.94 4.31 5.45
CA VAL A 212 6.14 4.37 4.01
C VAL A 212 6.74 3.05 3.56
N GLY A 213 6.15 2.44 2.53
CA GLY A 213 6.70 1.26 1.89
C GLY A 213 8.02 1.60 1.19
N LEU A 214 9.11 0.96 1.60
CA LEU A 214 10.42 1.20 1.00
C LEU A 214 10.55 0.56 -0.37
N GLY A 215 9.72 -0.44 -0.67
CA GLY A 215 9.75 -1.19 -1.92
C GLY A 215 9.49 -0.34 -3.16
N LEU A 216 8.68 0.72 -3.05
CA LEU A 216 8.46 1.69 -4.13
C LEU A 216 9.76 2.43 -4.49
N ASP A 217 10.49 2.84 -3.48
CA ASP A 217 11.78 3.51 -3.64
C ASP A 217 12.84 2.57 -4.22
N LEU A 218 12.91 1.33 -3.73
CA LEU A 218 13.79 0.31 -4.29
C LEU A 218 13.50 0.05 -5.77
N ALA A 219 12.23 0.04 -6.16
CA ALA A 219 11.83 -0.11 -7.55
C ALA A 219 12.27 1.08 -8.41
N LEU A 220 12.07 2.31 -7.92
CA LEU A 220 12.55 3.53 -8.61
C LEU A 220 14.06 3.51 -8.81
N GLN A 221 14.82 3.17 -7.77
CA GLN A 221 16.29 3.07 -7.84
C GLN A 221 16.76 1.97 -8.80
N ALA A 222 15.98 0.88 -8.94
CA ALA A 222 16.23 -0.17 -9.94
C ALA A 222 15.84 0.22 -11.37
N GLY A 223 15.32 1.45 -11.57
CA GLY A 223 14.91 1.98 -12.89
C GLY A 223 13.50 1.58 -13.33
N ILE A 224 12.63 1.22 -12.39
CA ILE A 224 11.22 0.92 -12.66
C ILE A 224 10.40 2.18 -12.46
N PRO A 225 9.66 2.67 -13.48
CA PRO A 225 8.78 3.81 -13.32
C PRO A 225 7.54 3.42 -12.51
N LEU A 226 7.05 4.34 -11.69
CA LEU A 226 5.80 4.18 -10.93
C LEU A 226 4.63 4.77 -11.71
N ARG A 227 3.46 4.13 -11.60
CA ARG A 227 2.23 4.49 -12.33
C ARG A 227 1.20 5.13 -11.41
N ASP A 228 0.46 6.11 -11.96
CA ASP A 228 -0.74 6.72 -11.34
C ASP A 228 -0.51 7.29 -9.93
N MET A 229 0.69 7.84 -9.70
CA MET A 229 1.14 8.30 -8.38
C MET A 229 0.39 9.55 -7.89
N GLU A 230 -0.33 10.25 -8.75
CA GLU A 230 -1.16 11.40 -8.45
C GLU A 230 -2.46 11.05 -7.71
N PHE A 231 -2.91 9.78 -7.76
CA PHE A 231 -4.16 9.36 -7.13
C PHE A 231 -3.95 8.87 -5.71
N ILE A 232 -4.53 9.60 -4.78
CA ILE A 232 -4.46 9.34 -3.34
C ILE A 232 -5.88 9.44 -2.79
N SER A 233 -6.47 8.29 -2.51
CA SER A 233 -7.81 8.22 -1.92
C SER A 233 -7.79 8.71 -0.48
N HIS A 234 -8.82 9.42 -0.08
CA HIS A 234 -8.98 9.96 1.26
C HIS A 234 -10.16 9.28 1.98
N THR A 235 -10.13 9.30 3.31
CA THR A 235 -11.26 8.95 4.16
C THR A 235 -11.77 10.17 4.89
N PRO A 236 -13.09 10.30 5.11
CA PRO A 236 -13.65 11.41 5.88
C PRO A 236 -13.49 11.23 7.41
N LEU A 237 -13.04 10.05 7.86
CA LEU A 237 -13.06 9.64 9.27
C LEU A 237 -11.69 9.64 9.95
N GLY A 238 -10.80 10.56 9.59
CA GLY A 238 -9.61 10.85 10.40
C GLY A 238 -9.99 11.58 11.68
N ILE A 239 -9.49 11.17 12.85
CA ILE A 239 -9.72 11.93 14.09
C ILE A 239 -8.77 13.11 14.12
N LYS A 240 -9.33 14.33 14.22
CA LYS A 240 -8.57 15.59 14.21
C LYS A 240 -7.48 15.59 15.28
N ASP A 241 -6.33 16.16 14.97
CA ASP A 241 -5.16 16.28 15.85
C ASP A 241 -4.57 14.94 16.36
N THR A 242 -4.89 13.83 15.68
CA THR A 242 -4.34 12.51 15.96
C THR A 242 -3.88 11.83 14.67
N ASN A 243 -3.26 10.66 14.77
CA ASN A 243 -3.01 9.77 13.62
C ASN A 243 -4.00 8.59 13.55
N LEU A 244 -5.13 8.69 14.27
CA LEU A 244 -6.16 7.66 14.23
C LEU A 244 -7.12 7.88 13.05
N THR A 245 -7.43 6.79 12.37
CA THR A 245 -8.46 6.71 11.33
C THR A 245 -9.53 5.72 11.77
N LEU A 246 -10.78 6.12 11.68
CA LEU A 246 -11.92 5.28 12.02
C LEU A 246 -12.41 4.50 10.80
N PRO A 247 -12.90 3.26 10.98
CA PRO A 247 -13.46 2.47 9.90
C PRO A 247 -14.78 3.07 9.41
N LEU A 248 -14.96 3.08 8.08
CA LEU A 248 -16.19 3.53 7.43
C LEU A 248 -17.40 2.68 7.81
N GLY A 249 -17.16 1.46 8.27
CA GLY A 249 -18.19 0.57 8.78
C GLY A 249 -19.08 1.17 9.88
N LEU A 250 -18.58 2.13 10.64
CA LEU A 250 -19.37 2.89 11.63
C LEU A 250 -20.55 3.63 10.96
N LEU A 251 -20.35 4.22 9.78
CA LEU A 251 -21.41 4.90 9.04
C LEU A 251 -22.48 3.93 8.55
N TYR A 252 -22.10 2.68 8.21
CA TYR A 252 -23.06 1.65 7.76
C TYR A 252 -23.89 1.08 8.92
N ASP A 253 -23.39 1.22 10.14
CA ASP A 253 -24.07 0.77 11.36
C ASP A 253 -24.90 1.89 12.01
N GLY A 254 -24.93 3.09 11.41
CA GLY A 254 -25.81 4.17 11.83
C GLY A 254 -25.12 5.35 12.51
N ALA A 255 -23.78 5.42 12.50
CA ALA A 255 -23.09 6.66 12.85
C ALA A 255 -23.36 7.73 11.79
N THR A 256 -23.45 9.00 12.21
CA THR A 256 -23.81 10.13 11.36
C THR A 256 -22.73 11.21 11.42
N LEU A 257 -22.67 12.02 10.35
CA LEU A 257 -21.75 13.15 10.25
C LEU A 257 -22.49 14.46 10.46
N HIS A 258 -21.95 15.35 11.27
CA HIS A 258 -22.54 16.65 11.58
C HIS A 258 -21.48 17.74 11.62
N GLU A 259 -21.92 18.98 11.40
CA GLU A 259 -21.17 20.15 11.85
C GLU A 259 -21.31 20.32 13.38
N SER A 260 -20.41 21.05 14.00
CA SER A 260 -20.44 21.29 15.45
C SER A 260 -21.72 21.97 15.92
N ASN A 261 -22.44 22.70 15.04
CA ASN A 261 -23.73 23.33 15.29
C ASN A 261 -24.92 22.34 15.23
N GLY A 262 -24.68 21.06 14.88
CA GLY A 262 -25.69 20.02 14.75
C GLY A 262 -26.30 19.89 13.34
N THR A 263 -25.85 20.67 12.35
CA THR A 263 -26.27 20.51 10.95
C THR A 263 -25.73 19.17 10.41
N GLU A 264 -26.60 18.32 9.88
CA GLU A 264 -26.19 17.03 9.29
C GLU A 264 -25.40 17.24 8.01
N ILE A 265 -24.27 16.54 7.91
CA ILE A 265 -23.47 16.43 6.68
C ILE A 265 -23.99 15.20 5.94
N GLU A 266 -24.62 15.43 4.80
CA GLU A 266 -25.17 14.35 3.98
C GLU A 266 -24.06 13.39 3.52
N VAL A 267 -24.26 12.09 3.79
CA VAL A 267 -23.37 11.01 3.31
C VAL A 267 -23.62 10.83 1.81
N ARG A 268 -22.75 11.40 0.99
CA ARG A 268 -22.83 11.36 -0.47
C ARG A 268 -22.32 10.03 -1.04
N GLU A 269 -22.66 9.74 -2.26
CA GLU A 269 -22.14 8.56 -2.96
C GLU A 269 -20.63 8.71 -3.24
N GLY A 270 -19.83 7.77 -2.71
CA GLY A 270 -18.39 7.69 -2.92
C GLY A 270 -17.53 8.39 -1.86
N LEU A 271 -16.31 7.90 -1.68
CA LEU A 271 -15.37 8.41 -0.68
C LEU A 271 -14.98 9.86 -0.93
N ASP A 272 -14.63 10.19 -2.16
CA ASP A 272 -14.19 11.53 -2.51
C ASP A 272 -15.28 12.59 -2.23
N ALA A 273 -16.52 12.33 -2.62
CA ALA A 273 -17.63 13.24 -2.37
C ALA A 273 -17.88 13.48 -0.86
N MET A 274 -17.75 12.43 -0.03
CA MET A 274 -17.83 12.55 1.42
C MET A 274 -16.66 13.36 1.99
N CYS A 275 -15.45 13.12 1.50
CA CYS A 275 -14.26 13.86 1.91
C CYS A 275 -14.37 15.35 1.57
N GLN A 276 -14.92 15.69 0.41
CA GLN A 276 -15.21 17.08 0.03
C GLN A 276 -16.23 17.71 0.96
N ALA A 277 -17.33 17.00 1.29
CA ALA A 277 -18.33 17.49 2.22
C ALA A 277 -17.75 17.77 3.61
N VAL A 278 -16.91 16.86 4.13
CA VAL A 278 -16.22 17.05 5.42
C VAL A 278 -15.23 18.22 5.38
N ARG A 279 -14.51 18.43 4.27
CA ARG A 279 -13.59 19.58 4.13
C ARG A 279 -14.31 20.93 4.07
N GLN A 280 -15.54 20.97 3.52
CA GLN A 280 -16.35 22.18 3.39
C GLN A 280 -17.14 22.48 4.66
N ALA A 281 -17.37 21.50 5.53
CA ALA A 281 -18.15 21.63 6.74
C ALA A 281 -17.39 22.40 7.84
N ASN A 282 -18.15 23.12 8.68
CA ASN A 282 -17.61 23.84 9.81
C ASN A 282 -17.45 22.90 11.02
N GLU A 283 -16.20 22.63 11.43
CA GLU A 283 -15.86 21.76 12.55
C GLU A 283 -16.61 20.41 12.50
N PRO A 284 -16.36 19.57 11.49
CA PRO A 284 -17.09 18.33 11.31
C PRO A 284 -16.84 17.34 12.44
N VAL A 285 -17.90 16.64 12.85
CA VAL A 285 -17.88 15.62 13.90
C VAL A 285 -18.56 14.33 13.45
N LEU A 286 -18.08 13.21 13.97
CA LEU A 286 -18.75 11.90 13.88
C LEU A 286 -19.58 11.69 15.15
N ASP A 287 -20.86 11.35 14.98
CA ASP A 287 -21.76 10.93 16.05
C ASP A 287 -22.03 9.43 15.97
N ALA A 288 -21.47 8.67 16.90
CA ALA A 288 -21.62 7.22 17.01
C ALA A 288 -22.49 6.80 18.22
N ARG A 289 -23.16 7.76 18.90
CA ARG A 289 -23.93 7.50 20.12
C ARG A 289 -25.19 6.64 19.89
N ASN A 290 -25.68 6.61 18.66
CA ASN A 290 -26.95 5.95 18.30
C ASN A 290 -26.77 4.59 17.59
N LEU A 291 -25.61 3.94 17.73
CA LEU A 291 -25.34 2.65 17.08
C LEU A 291 -26.16 1.48 17.65
N GLY A 292 -26.75 1.63 18.84
CA GLY A 292 -27.51 0.57 19.49
C GLY A 292 -26.70 -0.72 19.68
N GLU A 293 -27.28 -1.86 19.33
CA GLU A 293 -26.61 -3.17 19.42
C GLU A 293 -25.37 -3.29 18.51
N SER A 294 -25.31 -2.52 17.41
CA SER A 294 -24.16 -2.51 16.51
C SER A 294 -22.88 -1.98 17.18
N SER A 295 -22.99 -1.22 18.30
CA SER A 295 -21.85 -0.73 19.07
C SER A 295 -20.92 -1.85 19.57
N GLU A 296 -21.46 -3.06 19.79
CA GLU A 296 -20.67 -4.21 20.25
C GLU A 296 -19.57 -4.61 19.25
N TRP A 297 -19.78 -4.36 17.96
CA TRP A 297 -18.81 -4.64 16.90
C TRP A 297 -17.66 -3.61 16.82
N TRP A 298 -17.73 -2.52 17.60
CA TRP A 298 -16.80 -1.40 17.56
C TRP A 298 -16.10 -1.12 18.91
N LYS A 299 -16.16 -2.07 19.83
CA LYS A 299 -15.60 -1.90 21.20
C LYS A 299 -14.10 -1.66 21.21
N ALA A 300 -13.32 -2.30 20.34
CA ALA A 300 -11.88 -2.08 20.27
C ALA A 300 -11.55 -0.69 19.71
N VAL A 301 -12.27 -0.23 18.70
CA VAL A 301 -12.17 1.14 18.17
C VAL A 301 -12.50 2.16 19.25
N PHE A 302 -13.64 2.02 19.95
CA PHE A 302 -14.07 2.94 21.01
C PHE A 302 -13.05 3.01 22.16
N ARG A 303 -12.52 1.87 22.57
CA ARG A 303 -11.47 1.80 23.59
C ARG A 303 -10.19 2.50 23.12
N THR A 304 -9.77 2.28 21.87
CA THR A 304 -8.58 2.90 21.32
C THR A 304 -8.72 4.42 21.26
N VAL A 305 -9.88 4.93 20.81
CA VAL A 305 -10.16 6.36 20.79
C VAL A 305 -10.12 6.92 22.20
N GLN A 306 -10.81 6.30 23.16
CA GLN A 306 -10.81 6.74 24.54
C GLN A 306 -9.40 6.78 25.16
N GLN A 307 -8.58 5.76 24.91
CA GLN A 307 -7.20 5.71 25.41
C GLN A 307 -6.29 6.77 24.79
N ARG A 308 -6.49 7.13 23.54
CA ARG A 308 -5.64 8.06 22.82
C ARG A 308 -6.07 9.51 22.91
N THR A 309 -7.38 9.78 23.04
CA THR A 309 -7.97 11.12 23.00
C THR A 309 -8.70 11.50 24.30
N GLY A 310 -9.02 10.55 25.15
CA GLY A 310 -9.91 10.74 26.32
C GLY A 310 -11.40 10.78 25.97
N ILE A 311 -11.79 10.71 24.69
CA ILE A 311 -13.18 10.81 24.22
C ILE A 311 -13.87 9.45 24.30
N ASN A 312 -15.03 9.41 24.97
CA ASN A 312 -15.89 8.23 24.97
C ASN A 312 -16.96 8.36 23.87
N MET A 313 -16.79 7.65 22.76
CA MET A 313 -17.68 7.70 21.59
C MET A 313 -19.11 7.17 21.87
N GLU A 314 -19.35 6.45 22.95
CA GLU A 314 -20.70 6.04 23.36
C GLU A 314 -21.52 7.24 23.89
N HIS A 315 -20.85 8.31 24.32
CA HIS A 315 -21.49 9.47 24.96
C HIS A 315 -21.13 10.81 24.33
N GLN A 316 -20.07 10.85 23.50
CA GLN A 316 -19.51 12.08 22.94
C GLN A 316 -19.31 11.93 21.45
N THR A 317 -19.45 13.03 20.71
CA THR A 317 -19.03 13.14 19.31
C THR A 317 -17.51 13.29 19.22
N VAL A 318 -16.95 12.93 18.06
CA VAL A 318 -15.51 13.01 17.79
C VAL A 318 -15.27 13.98 16.63
N ALA A 319 -14.39 14.96 16.82
CA ALA A 319 -13.96 15.84 15.75
C ALA A 319 -13.19 15.05 14.69
N ILE A 320 -13.59 15.22 13.44
CA ILE A 320 -13.03 14.50 12.29
C ILE A 320 -12.45 15.43 11.24
N GLU A 321 -11.62 14.86 10.38
CA GLU A 321 -11.05 15.52 9.21
C GLU A 321 -10.88 14.52 8.07
N SER A 322 -10.87 15.03 6.84
CA SER A 322 -10.49 14.22 5.68
C SER A 322 -8.96 14.04 5.67
N ARG A 323 -8.52 12.79 5.51
CA ARG A 323 -7.09 12.47 5.42
C ARG A 323 -6.77 11.37 4.40
N PRO A 324 -5.52 11.28 3.94
CA PRO A 324 -5.09 10.18 3.08
C PRO A 324 -5.40 8.82 3.71
N TYR A 325 -5.98 7.94 2.90
CA TYR A 325 -6.45 6.61 3.30
C TYR A 325 -5.70 5.49 2.58
N SER A 326 -5.53 5.62 1.26
CA SER A 326 -4.81 4.67 0.44
C SER A 326 -4.20 5.35 -0.77
N THR A 327 -2.94 5.03 -1.06
CA THR A 327 -2.29 5.41 -2.31
C THR A 327 -2.65 4.40 -3.39
N ILE A 328 -3.02 4.87 -4.58
CA ILE A 328 -3.50 4.03 -5.70
C ILE A 328 -2.35 3.71 -6.64
N GLY A 329 -1.45 4.68 -6.80
CA GLY A 329 -0.25 4.54 -7.60
C GLY A 329 0.78 3.58 -7.00
N GLY A 330 1.71 3.12 -7.84
CA GLY A 330 2.76 2.21 -7.42
C GLY A 330 3.44 1.52 -8.60
N ILE A 331 4.08 0.38 -8.34
CA ILE A 331 4.70 -0.45 -9.36
C ILE A 331 3.62 -0.97 -10.32
N THR A 332 3.73 -0.64 -11.61
CA THR A 332 2.80 -1.19 -12.62
C THR A 332 2.88 -2.71 -12.65
N VAL A 333 1.75 -3.38 -12.50
CA VAL A 333 1.70 -4.85 -12.57
C VAL A 333 0.66 -5.36 -13.55
N ASP A 334 0.88 -6.58 -14.04
CA ASP A 334 -0.10 -7.32 -14.81
C ASP A 334 -0.99 -8.21 -13.91
N GLU A 335 -1.82 -9.05 -14.53
CA GLU A 335 -2.74 -9.96 -13.83
C GLU A 335 -2.05 -10.98 -12.91
N HIS A 336 -0.74 -11.21 -13.11
CA HIS A 336 0.09 -12.11 -12.32
C HIS A 336 0.96 -11.39 -11.27
N GLY A 337 0.78 -10.08 -11.11
CA GLY A 337 1.61 -9.26 -10.22
C GLY A 337 3.03 -9.02 -10.72
N ARG A 338 3.37 -9.31 -11.99
CA ARG A 338 4.70 -9.08 -12.56
C ARG A 338 4.93 -7.58 -12.79
N ALA A 339 6.07 -7.07 -12.34
CA ALA A 339 6.43 -5.66 -12.50
C ALA A 339 6.68 -5.31 -13.98
N ILE A 340 5.83 -4.46 -14.55
CA ILE A 340 5.89 -4.03 -15.95
C ILE A 340 6.75 -2.77 -16.06
N LEU A 341 7.57 -2.67 -17.11
CA LEU A 341 8.51 -1.56 -17.30
C LEU A 341 7.87 -0.37 -18.03
N SER A 342 7.79 -0.45 -19.34
CA SER A 342 7.35 0.68 -20.18
C SER A 342 6.20 0.34 -21.12
N THR A 343 5.99 -0.94 -21.36
CA THR A 343 4.90 -1.48 -22.18
C THR A 343 4.41 -2.78 -21.57
N TRP A 344 3.17 -3.14 -21.80
CA TRP A 344 2.56 -4.37 -21.26
C TRP A 344 3.28 -5.68 -21.63
N SER A 345 4.17 -5.65 -22.61
CA SER A 345 4.94 -6.82 -23.06
C SER A 345 6.29 -7.01 -22.37
N ARG A 346 6.78 -6.00 -21.64
CA ARG A 346 8.09 -6.04 -20.96
C ARG A 346 7.93 -5.97 -19.48
N TRP A 347 8.40 -7.00 -18.77
CA TRP A 347 8.42 -7.04 -17.32
C TRP A 347 9.85 -7.16 -16.78
N PHE A 348 10.06 -6.67 -15.57
CA PHE A 348 11.31 -6.82 -14.85
C PHE A 348 11.40 -8.26 -14.32
N THR A 349 12.21 -9.09 -14.95
CA THR A 349 12.20 -10.55 -14.76
C THR A 349 12.47 -10.94 -13.30
N GLY A 350 11.54 -11.66 -12.70
CA GLY A 350 11.64 -12.11 -11.31
C GLY A 350 11.17 -11.08 -10.28
N LEU A 351 10.75 -9.87 -10.69
CA LEU A 351 10.18 -8.88 -9.78
C LEU A 351 8.66 -8.87 -9.90
N TYR A 352 8.01 -8.83 -8.75
CA TYR A 352 6.56 -8.78 -8.58
C TYR A 352 6.18 -7.68 -7.59
N ALA A 353 4.93 -7.24 -7.63
CA ALA A 353 4.37 -6.42 -6.58
C ALA A 353 2.90 -6.78 -6.31
N ALA A 354 2.42 -6.51 -5.09
CA ALA A 354 1.04 -6.76 -4.67
C ALA A 354 0.61 -5.78 -3.56
N GLY A 355 -0.72 -5.61 -3.39
CA GLY A 355 -1.29 -4.65 -2.46
C GLY A 355 -0.94 -3.20 -2.83
N ALA A 356 -0.91 -2.29 -1.87
CA ALA A 356 -0.68 -0.87 -2.10
C ALA A 356 0.71 -0.52 -2.67
N ALA A 357 1.69 -1.44 -2.64
CA ALA A 357 2.95 -1.27 -3.37
C ALA A 357 2.79 -1.41 -4.89
N SER A 358 1.68 -1.99 -5.34
CA SER A 358 1.39 -2.20 -6.77
C SER A 358 0.31 -1.27 -7.28
N CYS A 359 0.45 -0.81 -8.51
CA CYS A 359 -0.64 -0.24 -9.27
C CYS A 359 -1.21 -1.31 -10.20
N SER A 360 -2.21 -2.05 -9.71
CA SER A 360 -2.86 -3.14 -10.46
C SER A 360 -3.80 -2.63 -11.56
N GLY A 361 -4.30 -1.41 -11.41
CA GLY A 361 -5.34 -0.83 -12.26
C GLY A 361 -6.77 -1.21 -11.83
N LEU A 362 -6.95 -1.85 -10.67
CA LEU A 362 -8.29 -2.13 -10.13
C LEU A 362 -9.03 -0.85 -9.75
N HIS A 363 -8.33 0.07 -9.12
CA HIS A 363 -8.95 1.24 -8.47
C HIS A 363 -9.20 2.41 -9.43
N GLY A 364 -8.46 2.50 -10.56
CA GLY A 364 -8.54 3.66 -11.43
C GLY A 364 -8.14 4.94 -10.71
N ALA A 365 -8.98 5.97 -10.72
CA ALA A 365 -8.70 7.26 -10.11
C ALA A 365 -9.16 7.39 -8.64
N ASP A 366 -9.96 6.45 -8.11
CA ASP A 366 -10.36 6.41 -6.70
C ASP A 366 -10.77 4.99 -6.27
N VAL A 367 -10.73 4.74 -4.95
CA VAL A 367 -10.97 3.43 -4.34
C VAL A 367 -12.45 3.21 -4.06
N LEU A 368 -13.04 2.14 -4.62
CA LEU A 368 -14.33 1.64 -4.15
C LEU A 368 -14.13 0.84 -2.85
N VAL A 369 -14.88 1.19 -1.81
CA VAL A 369 -14.75 0.60 -0.46
C VAL A 369 -14.85 -0.93 -0.51
N GLY A 370 -13.95 -1.61 0.21
CA GLY A 370 -13.86 -3.09 0.24
C GLY A 370 -13.06 -3.70 -0.92
N ASN A 371 -12.70 -2.93 -1.95
CA ASN A 371 -11.83 -3.40 -3.02
C ASN A 371 -10.34 -3.41 -2.63
N ILE A 372 -9.92 -2.65 -1.62
CA ILE A 372 -8.53 -2.69 -1.13
C ILE A 372 -8.18 -4.10 -0.67
N LEU A 373 -8.95 -4.64 0.27
CA LEU A 373 -8.71 -5.99 0.79
C LEU A 373 -8.86 -7.06 -0.30
N LEU A 374 -9.77 -6.86 -1.25
CA LEU A 374 -9.92 -7.74 -2.41
C LEU A 374 -8.65 -7.76 -3.28
N ASP A 375 -8.04 -6.59 -3.55
CA ASP A 375 -6.81 -6.51 -4.33
C ASP A 375 -5.61 -7.06 -3.57
N GLU A 376 -5.50 -6.81 -2.27
CA GLU A 376 -4.47 -7.40 -1.41
C GLU A 376 -4.52 -8.93 -1.44
N LEU A 377 -5.70 -9.51 -1.22
CA LEU A 377 -5.87 -10.96 -1.15
C LEU A 377 -5.71 -11.65 -2.50
N HIS A 378 -6.39 -11.15 -3.52
CA HIS A 378 -6.34 -11.77 -4.84
C HIS A 378 -5.05 -11.41 -5.59
N GLY A 379 -4.60 -10.15 -5.49
CA GLY A 379 -3.33 -9.69 -6.07
C GLY A 379 -2.14 -10.41 -5.45
N GLY A 380 -2.11 -10.50 -4.13
CA GLY A 380 -1.11 -11.27 -3.41
C GLY A 380 -1.09 -12.74 -3.81
N ALA A 381 -2.28 -13.37 -3.91
CA ALA A 381 -2.39 -14.76 -4.37
C ALA A 381 -1.85 -14.94 -5.80
N ALA A 382 -2.18 -14.04 -6.72
CA ALA A 382 -1.74 -14.13 -8.11
C ALA A 382 -0.21 -13.97 -8.23
N ALA A 383 0.36 -13.00 -7.52
CA ALA A 383 1.81 -12.78 -7.49
C ALA A 383 2.54 -13.98 -6.89
N GLY A 384 2.08 -14.49 -5.74
CA GLY A 384 2.68 -15.63 -5.06
C GLY A 384 2.62 -16.92 -5.87
N LEU A 385 1.46 -17.21 -6.45
CA LEU A 385 1.26 -18.39 -7.31
C LEU A 385 2.21 -18.37 -8.51
N HIS A 386 2.21 -17.26 -9.26
CA HIS A 386 3.05 -17.14 -10.44
C HIS A 386 4.55 -17.13 -10.09
N ALA A 387 4.96 -16.44 -9.02
CA ALA A 387 6.35 -16.45 -8.57
C ALA A 387 6.79 -17.87 -8.17
N GLY A 388 5.96 -18.60 -7.40
CA GLY A 388 6.26 -19.98 -7.00
C GLY A 388 6.39 -20.95 -8.17
N GLU A 389 5.61 -20.77 -9.24
CA GLU A 389 5.75 -21.55 -10.47
C GLU A 389 6.97 -21.14 -11.31
N PHE A 390 7.22 -19.83 -11.39
CA PHE A 390 8.34 -19.27 -12.14
C PHE A 390 9.69 -19.77 -11.63
N VAL A 391 9.88 -19.81 -10.32
CA VAL A 391 11.17 -20.19 -9.70
C VAL A 391 11.54 -21.65 -9.91
N LYS A 392 10.55 -22.55 -10.13
CA LYS A 392 10.81 -23.98 -10.41
C LYS A 392 11.70 -24.21 -11.62
N LYS A 393 11.65 -23.30 -12.59
CA LYS A 393 12.41 -23.38 -13.85
C LYS A 393 13.63 -22.46 -13.86
N ARG A 394 14.04 -21.92 -12.71
CA ARG A 394 15.13 -20.94 -12.59
C ARG A 394 16.22 -21.45 -11.67
N GLN A 395 17.43 -21.04 -11.98
CA GLN A 395 18.60 -21.27 -11.13
C GLN A 395 19.02 -19.94 -10.48
N PHE A 396 19.69 -20.02 -9.35
CA PHE A 396 20.34 -18.87 -8.74
C PHE A 396 21.42 -18.32 -9.67
N LYS A 397 21.52 -17.02 -9.76
CA LYS A 397 22.44 -16.31 -10.66
C LYS A 397 23.17 -15.22 -9.90
N ASN A 398 24.27 -14.77 -10.51
CA ASN A 398 24.94 -13.52 -10.13
C ASN A 398 25.43 -13.46 -8.66
N VAL A 399 26.08 -14.52 -8.18
CA VAL A 399 26.79 -14.51 -6.88
C VAL A 399 27.72 -13.30 -6.76
N LYS A 400 28.44 -12.95 -7.85
CA LYS A 400 29.31 -11.78 -7.91
C LYS A 400 28.55 -10.47 -7.67
N ALA A 401 27.41 -10.26 -8.33
CA ALA A 401 26.59 -9.05 -8.13
C ALA A 401 26.05 -8.94 -6.71
N ALA A 402 25.75 -10.07 -6.04
CA ALA A 402 25.34 -10.08 -4.64
C ALA A 402 26.47 -9.62 -3.72
N HIS A 403 27.67 -10.14 -3.89
CA HIS A 403 28.84 -9.69 -3.12
C HIS A 403 29.19 -8.21 -3.39
N GLU A 404 29.16 -7.78 -4.64
CA GLU A 404 29.40 -6.38 -5.00
C GLU A 404 28.37 -5.45 -4.33
N SER A 405 27.08 -5.82 -4.33
CA SER A 405 26.03 -5.06 -3.67
C SER A 405 26.20 -4.99 -2.16
N GLU A 406 26.58 -6.11 -1.52
CA GLU A 406 26.87 -6.16 -0.09
C GLU A 406 28.06 -5.27 0.26
N GLN A 407 29.17 -5.35 -0.47
CA GLN A 407 30.37 -4.53 -0.26
C GLN A 407 30.09 -3.05 -0.47
N GLN A 408 29.31 -2.70 -1.48
CA GLN A 408 28.91 -1.31 -1.72
C GLN A 408 28.07 -0.78 -0.55
N ALA A 409 27.08 -1.53 -0.09
CA ALA A 409 26.24 -1.14 1.05
C ALA A 409 27.06 -0.96 2.34
N ILE A 410 28.05 -1.81 2.59
CA ILE A 410 28.98 -1.68 3.73
C ILE A 410 29.83 -0.40 3.60
N ALA A 411 30.33 -0.10 2.39
CA ALA A 411 31.14 1.09 2.12
C ALA A 411 30.32 2.37 2.29
N ASP A 412 29.11 2.41 1.73
CA ASP A 412 28.20 3.57 1.81
C ASP A 412 27.80 3.85 3.26
N PHE A 413 27.50 2.78 4.02
CA PHE A 413 27.20 2.92 5.44
C PHE A 413 28.42 3.43 6.24
N GLY A 414 29.61 2.89 5.98
CA GLY A 414 30.85 3.35 6.60
C GLY A 414 31.17 4.82 6.32
N ALA A 415 30.88 5.29 5.11
CA ALA A 415 31.05 6.70 4.73
C ALA A 415 30.05 7.62 5.46
N SER A 416 28.79 7.21 5.57
CA SER A 416 27.72 8.00 6.22
C SER A 416 27.94 8.17 7.73
N THR A 417 28.60 7.21 8.39
CA THR A 417 28.91 7.28 9.83
C THR A 417 30.18 8.06 10.17
N SER A 418 30.97 8.47 9.17
CA SER A 418 32.20 9.23 9.32
C SER A 418 32.05 10.76 9.19
N SER A 419 30.82 11.25 8.99
CA SER A 419 30.57 12.67 8.78
C SER A 419 30.95 13.53 10.00
N ASP A 420 31.59 14.65 9.70
CA ASP A 420 32.24 15.59 10.63
C ASP A 420 31.29 16.20 11.69
N GLU A 421 31.89 16.59 12.82
CA GLU A 421 31.25 17.19 14.00
C GLU A 421 30.58 18.56 13.77
N GLY A 422 30.42 19.02 12.51
CA GLY A 422 30.05 20.41 12.20
C GLY A 422 28.61 20.69 11.84
N ALA A 423 27.84 19.73 11.37
CA ALA A 423 26.45 19.96 10.91
C ALA A 423 25.48 19.03 11.64
N VAL A 424 24.70 19.59 12.56
CA VAL A 424 23.71 18.79 13.33
C VAL A 424 22.31 19.03 12.80
N VAL A 425 21.98 18.35 11.69
CA VAL A 425 20.59 18.28 11.22
C VAL A 425 19.88 17.15 11.97
N ARG A 426 18.80 17.48 12.67
CA ARG A 426 18.00 16.51 13.43
C ARG A 426 17.01 15.80 12.52
N ILE A 427 16.88 14.47 12.66
CA ILE A 427 15.93 13.64 11.91
C ILE A 427 14.52 14.23 11.95
N GLY A 428 14.00 14.56 13.14
CA GLY A 428 12.66 15.10 13.31
C GLY A 428 12.40 16.41 12.56
N HIS A 429 13.43 17.25 12.37
CA HIS A 429 13.28 18.47 11.58
C HIS A 429 13.05 18.17 10.10
N VAL A 430 13.85 17.27 9.51
CA VAL A 430 13.69 16.87 8.10
C VAL A 430 12.38 16.12 7.90
N THR A 431 12.02 15.22 8.83
CA THR A 431 10.73 14.49 8.77
C THR A 431 9.54 15.45 8.75
N SER A 432 9.53 16.47 9.63
CA SER A 432 8.45 17.46 9.63
C SER A 432 8.43 18.28 8.35
N GLN A 433 9.59 18.76 7.89
CA GLN A 433 9.67 19.53 6.64
C GLN A 433 9.15 18.74 5.43
N VAL A 434 9.56 17.48 5.28
CA VAL A 434 9.07 16.61 4.19
C VAL A 434 7.56 16.42 4.28
N ARG A 435 7.04 16.12 5.47
CA ARG A 435 5.59 15.91 5.68
C ARG A 435 4.80 17.17 5.36
N ASP A 436 5.20 18.31 5.91
CA ASP A 436 4.52 19.59 5.70
C ASP A 436 4.51 19.98 4.21
N THR A 437 5.63 19.72 3.52
CA THR A 437 5.73 19.91 2.06
C THR A 437 4.77 18.99 1.32
N VAL A 438 4.74 17.69 1.65
CA VAL A 438 3.86 16.72 1.00
C VAL A 438 2.38 17.04 1.26
N GLN A 439 2.01 17.38 2.49
CA GLN A 439 0.65 17.78 2.84
C GLN A 439 0.22 19.05 2.11
N SER A 440 1.10 20.03 1.98
CA SER A 440 0.81 21.28 1.29
C SER A 440 0.70 21.10 -0.24
N ALA A 441 1.65 20.41 -0.85
CA ALA A 441 1.75 20.31 -2.31
C ALA A 441 0.82 19.24 -2.91
N LEU A 442 0.74 18.04 -2.29
CA LEU A 442 -0.12 16.95 -2.72
C LEU A 442 -1.48 16.91 -2.01
N GLY A 443 -1.75 17.88 -1.12
CA GLY A 443 -3.08 18.08 -0.52
C GLY A 443 -4.14 18.40 -1.58
N THR A 444 -5.38 18.51 -1.17
CA THR A 444 -6.52 18.73 -2.07
C THR A 444 -7.24 20.05 -1.74
N PRO A 445 -7.49 20.95 -2.72
CA PRO A 445 -7.10 20.88 -4.12
C PRO A 445 -5.65 21.32 -4.39
N ARG A 446 -5.07 20.84 -5.49
CA ARG A 446 -3.70 21.13 -5.94
C ARG A 446 -3.65 22.28 -6.95
N THR A 447 -2.48 22.92 -7.09
CA THR A 447 -2.21 23.89 -8.16
C THR A 447 -0.84 23.62 -8.77
N SER A 448 -0.62 24.02 -10.03
CA SER A 448 0.68 23.92 -10.70
C SER A 448 1.79 24.59 -9.89
N ALA A 449 1.53 25.79 -9.38
CA ALA A 449 2.50 26.55 -8.57
C ALA A 449 2.82 25.84 -7.24
N GLY A 450 1.83 25.27 -6.55
CA GLY A 450 2.02 24.52 -5.30
C GLY A 450 2.82 23.23 -5.51
N LEU A 451 2.52 22.49 -6.59
CA LEU A 451 3.25 21.27 -6.95
C LEU A 451 4.71 21.56 -7.30
N GLN A 452 4.96 22.64 -8.07
CA GLN A 452 6.33 23.03 -8.43
C GLN A 452 7.14 23.46 -7.20
N ALA A 453 6.55 24.31 -6.34
CA ALA A 453 7.19 24.71 -5.08
C ALA A 453 7.45 23.50 -4.16
N GLY A 454 6.55 22.51 -4.15
CA GLY A 454 6.73 21.26 -3.43
C GLY A 454 7.93 20.44 -3.92
N ILE A 455 8.14 20.34 -5.23
CA ILE A 455 9.30 19.66 -5.83
C ILE A 455 10.59 20.35 -5.39
N GLU A 456 10.67 21.68 -5.51
CA GLU A 456 11.85 22.47 -5.10
C GLU A 456 12.15 22.34 -3.60
N ALA A 457 11.09 22.29 -2.77
CA ALA A 457 11.24 22.09 -1.32
C ALA A 457 11.74 20.67 -0.99
N LEU A 458 11.28 19.63 -1.71
CA LEU A 458 11.76 18.26 -1.53
C LEU A 458 13.21 18.09 -2.03
N GLU A 459 13.61 18.76 -3.10
CA GLU A 459 15.02 18.80 -3.54
C GLU A 459 15.91 19.40 -2.44
N SER A 460 15.48 20.51 -1.83
CA SER A 460 16.18 21.09 -0.69
C SER A 460 16.24 20.18 0.52
N ALA A 461 15.14 19.48 0.81
CA ALA A 461 15.07 18.49 1.89
C ALA A 461 15.97 17.27 1.64
N SER A 462 16.17 16.88 0.38
CA SER A 462 17.08 15.79 0.00
C SER A 462 18.52 16.11 0.37
N VAL A 463 18.98 17.34 0.11
CA VAL A 463 20.31 17.80 0.51
C VAL A 463 20.48 17.80 2.03
N LEU A 464 19.45 18.25 2.76
CA LEU A 464 19.45 18.21 4.22
C LEU A 464 19.47 16.78 4.77
N ALA A 465 18.78 15.86 4.10
CA ALA A 465 18.73 14.45 4.51
C ALA A 465 20.09 13.75 4.43
N GLU A 466 20.98 14.17 3.53
CA GLU A 466 22.37 13.68 3.45
C GLU A 466 23.23 14.12 4.66
N SER A 467 22.83 15.20 5.35
CA SER A 467 23.53 15.77 6.50
C SER A 467 22.90 15.40 7.85
N ILE A 468 21.99 14.43 7.88
CA ILE A 468 21.35 13.99 9.13
C ILE A 468 22.40 13.37 10.04
N PHE A 469 22.46 13.89 11.27
CA PHE A 469 23.34 13.37 12.31
C PHE A 469 22.79 12.06 12.89
N VAL A 470 23.60 11.01 12.85
CA VAL A 470 23.34 9.72 13.49
C VAL A 470 24.25 9.58 14.70
N ASP A 471 23.67 9.67 15.89
CA ASP A 471 24.39 9.59 17.17
C ASP A 471 24.89 8.18 17.50
N GLN A 472 24.22 7.15 16.97
CA GLN A 472 24.56 5.76 17.19
C GLN A 472 25.13 5.11 15.93
N LYS A 473 26.40 4.68 16.02
CA LYS A 473 27.10 3.99 14.92
C LYS A 473 26.80 2.47 14.83
N SER A 474 26.12 1.90 15.82
CA SER A 474 25.70 0.50 15.78
C SER A 474 24.56 0.28 14.80
N LEU A 475 24.57 -0.82 14.08
CA LEU A 475 23.44 -1.26 13.25
C LEU A 475 22.33 -1.93 14.09
N ILE A 476 22.68 -2.43 15.29
CA ILE A 476 21.75 -3.19 16.15
C ILE A 476 20.70 -2.23 16.71
N ALA A 477 19.42 -2.55 16.43
CA ALA A 477 18.24 -1.82 16.88
C ALA A 477 18.31 -0.29 16.59
N ASN A 478 19.02 0.10 15.54
CA ASN A 478 19.19 1.50 15.16
C ASN A 478 17.99 2.00 14.34
N THR A 479 16.96 2.46 15.02
CA THR A 479 15.75 3.01 14.41
C THR A 479 16.02 4.28 13.59
N ASN A 480 17.11 5.02 13.86
CA ASN A 480 17.48 6.21 13.09
C ASN A 480 17.77 5.85 11.62
N LEU A 481 18.37 4.69 11.36
CA LEU A 481 18.65 4.23 9.99
C LEU A 481 17.34 3.96 9.22
N LEU A 482 16.36 3.34 9.88
CA LEU A 482 15.06 3.10 9.29
C LEU A 482 14.33 4.42 8.99
N GLU A 483 14.38 5.39 9.90
CA GLU A 483 13.75 6.69 9.69
C GLU A 483 14.45 7.49 8.58
N ILE A 484 15.78 7.44 8.46
CA ILE A 484 16.52 8.06 7.34
C ILE A 484 16.10 7.43 6.01
N ALA A 485 16.03 6.10 5.94
CA ALA A 485 15.59 5.40 4.73
C ALA A 485 14.15 5.81 4.36
N ARG A 486 13.25 5.93 5.34
CA ARG A 486 11.86 6.38 5.13
C ARG A 486 11.79 7.83 4.65
N ILE A 487 12.61 8.74 5.21
CA ILE A 487 12.69 10.14 4.76
C ILE A 487 13.12 10.20 3.30
N GLN A 488 14.20 9.50 2.94
CA GLN A 488 14.72 9.47 1.58
C GLN A 488 13.72 8.85 0.59
N ALA A 489 13.05 7.77 0.98
CA ALA A 489 11.97 7.17 0.20
C ALA A 489 10.79 8.15 0.03
N SER A 490 10.35 8.80 1.12
CA SER A 490 9.27 9.79 1.08
C SER A 490 9.58 10.94 0.12
N ILE A 491 10.80 11.47 0.15
CA ILE A 491 11.24 12.54 -0.77
C ILE A 491 11.12 12.05 -2.22
N ARG A 492 11.77 10.94 -2.57
CA ARG A 492 11.79 10.45 -3.97
C ARG A 492 10.41 10.07 -4.48
N ILE A 493 9.63 9.33 -3.70
CA ILE A 493 8.28 8.87 -4.08
C ILE A 493 7.34 10.07 -4.21
N SER A 494 7.37 11.02 -3.26
CA SER A 494 6.49 12.20 -3.33
C SER A 494 6.87 13.15 -4.46
N THR A 495 8.17 13.29 -4.79
CA THR A 495 8.60 14.03 -5.98
C THR A 495 8.04 13.41 -7.26
N VAL A 496 8.09 12.09 -7.39
CA VAL A 496 7.48 11.35 -8.51
C VAL A 496 5.97 11.57 -8.57
N ALA A 497 5.29 11.55 -7.41
CA ALA A 497 3.86 11.82 -7.33
C ALA A 497 3.50 13.27 -7.73
N MET A 498 4.33 14.25 -7.37
CA MET A 498 4.15 15.64 -7.80
C MET A 498 4.36 15.81 -9.30
N HIS A 499 5.32 15.13 -9.92
CA HIS A 499 5.49 15.12 -11.37
C HIS A 499 4.29 14.51 -12.09
N ALA A 500 3.73 13.40 -11.59
CA ALA A 500 2.50 12.82 -12.12
C ALA A 500 1.31 13.79 -12.01
N ALA A 501 1.17 14.43 -10.83
CA ALA A 501 0.11 15.40 -10.56
C ALA A 501 0.23 16.69 -11.41
N LEU A 502 1.44 17.13 -11.74
CA LEU A 502 1.67 18.25 -12.67
C LEU A 502 1.28 17.88 -14.10
N ALA A 503 1.60 16.66 -14.53
CA ALA A 503 1.30 16.19 -15.88
C ALA A 503 -0.21 16.03 -16.12
N ARG A 504 -1.00 15.65 -15.08
CA ARG A 504 -2.45 15.54 -15.17
C ARG A 504 -3.11 16.89 -14.98
N THR A 505 -3.48 17.51 -16.08
CA THR A 505 -4.10 18.86 -16.13
C THR A 505 -5.63 18.77 -16.19
N GLU A 506 -6.20 18.00 -15.26
CA GLU A 506 -7.65 17.80 -15.09
C GLU A 506 -7.97 17.51 -13.62
N THR A 507 -9.26 17.54 -13.25
CA THR A 507 -9.77 16.99 -12.00
C THR A 507 -10.49 15.67 -12.29
N ARG A 508 -10.02 14.56 -11.66
CA ARG A 508 -10.59 13.22 -11.86
C ARG A 508 -10.41 12.34 -10.62
N GLY A 509 -11.50 11.74 -10.12
CA GLY A 509 -11.49 10.89 -8.93
C GLY A 509 -10.86 11.61 -7.74
N SER A 510 -9.87 11.01 -7.09
CA SER A 510 -9.16 11.59 -5.94
C SER A 510 -8.13 12.68 -6.30
N HIS A 511 -7.92 12.98 -7.59
CA HIS A 511 -7.03 14.03 -8.05
C HIS A 511 -7.78 15.32 -8.36
N HIS A 512 -7.66 16.33 -7.50
CA HIS A 512 -8.33 17.61 -7.65
C HIS A 512 -7.35 18.73 -7.96
N ARG A 513 -7.59 19.45 -9.05
CA ARG A 513 -6.82 20.60 -9.50
C ARG A 513 -7.66 21.88 -9.42
N ALA A 514 -7.24 22.85 -8.60
CA ALA A 514 -7.94 24.15 -8.54
C ALA A 514 -7.75 24.97 -9.83
N ASP A 515 -6.63 24.78 -10.52
CA ASP A 515 -6.31 25.42 -11.81
C ASP A 515 -6.88 24.65 -13.02
N PHE A 516 -7.36 23.41 -12.86
CA PHE A 516 -8.01 22.58 -13.88
C PHE A 516 -9.19 21.81 -13.25
N PRO A 517 -10.33 22.49 -12.96
CA PRO A 517 -11.42 21.93 -12.16
C PRO A 517 -12.24 20.86 -12.89
N ASP A 518 -12.19 20.81 -14.21
CA ASP A 518 -12.98 19.90 -15.03
C ASP A 518 -12.20 18.64 -15.40
N ALA A 519 -12.93 17.56 -15.69
CA ALA A 519 -12.35 16.34 -16.25
C ALA A 519 -12.07 16.53 -17.75
N ASP A 520 -11.03 15.88 -18.26
CA ASP A 520 -10.62 15.91 -19.64
C ASP A 520 -10.59 14.49 -20.24
N ASP A 521 -11.49 14.21 -21.16
CA ASP A 521 -11.62 12.89 -21.79
C ASP A 521 -10.39 12.48 -22.63
N GLU A 522 -9.56 13.42 -23.05
CA GLU A 522 -8.31 13.13 -23.73
C GLU A 522 -7.24 12.56 -22.77
N GLN A 523 -7.43 12.77 -21.45
CA GLN A 523 -6.53 12.26 -20.40
C GLN A 523 -6.97 10.91 -19.80
N ILE A 524 -7.84 10.16 -20.47
CA ILE A 524 -8.21 8.79 -20.06
C ILE A 524 -7.07 7.82 -20.43
N HIS A 525 -5.94 7.98 -19.74
CA HIS A 525 -4.75 7.15 -19.82
C HIS A 525 -3.97 7.20 -18.50
N HIS A 526 -3.08 6.22 -18.29
CA HIS A 526 -2.19 6.22 -17.13
C HIS A 526 -0.98 7.11 -17.37
N TYR A 527 -0.44 7.68 -16.30
CA TYR A 527 0.91 8.26 -16.29
C TYR A 527 1.89 7.32 -15.59
N THR A 528 3.09 7.20 -16.13
CA THR A 528 4.23 6.55 -15.49
C THR A 528 5.36 7.55 -15.34
N VAL A 529 5.98 7.58 -14.17
CA VAL A 529 7.05 8.54 -13.85
C VAL A 529 8.27 7.78 -13.32
N ASN A 530 9.44 8.06 -13.87
CA ASN A 530 10.69 7.47 -13.42
C ASN A 530 11.38 8.36 -12.35
N LEU A 531 12.49 7.87 -11.80
CA LEU A 531 13.24 8.57 -10.76
C LEU A 531 13.74 9.98 -11.16
N SER A 532 13.95 10.23 -12.46
CA SER A 532 14.35 11.56 -12.96
C SER A 532 13.18 12.52 -13.20
N GLY A 533 11.95 12.13 -12.89
CA GLY A 533 10.74 12.93 -13.13
C GLY A 533 10.22 12.89 -14.57
N GLU A 534 10.80 12.04 -15.46
CA GLU A 534 10.28 11.88 -16.82
C GLU A 534 8.92 11.20 -16.79
N VAL A 535 7.91 11.85 -17.37
CA VAL A 535 6.52 11.36 -17.44
C VAL A 535 6.25 10.74 -18.81
N LYS A 536 5.63 9.56 -18.82
CA LYS A 536 5.17 8.87 -20.03
C LYS A 536 3.73 8.40 -19.86
N THR A 537 3.00 8.35 -20.96
CA THR A 537 1.64 7.80 -20.99
C THR A 537 1.65 6.29 -21.21
N LEU A 538 0.68 5.61 -20.60
CA LEU A 538 0.42 4.18 -20.80
C LEU A 538 -1.08 3.98 -21.03
N ALA A 539 -1.44 3.29 -22.12
CA ALA A 539 -2.84 3.04 -22.46
C ALA A 539 -3.52 2.09 -21.46
N LEU A 540 -4.81 2.33 -21.19
CA LEU A 540 -5.66 1.43 -20.41
C LEU A 540 -5.78 0.06 -21.06
N ARG A 541 -5.91 -0.97 -20.22
CA ARG A 541 -6.24 -2.33 -20.69
C ARG A 541 -7.74 -2.55 -20.72
N LYS A 542 -8.20 -3.05 -21.87
CA LYS A 542 -9.56 -3.53 -22.05
C LYS A 542 -9.70 -4.93 -21.44
N SER A 543 -10.91 -5.49 -21.48
CA SER A 543 -11.13 -6.90 -21.13
C SER A 543 -10.27 -7.85 -21.99
N LYS A 544 -10.15 -9.10 -21.56
CA LYS A 544 -9.42 -10.16 -22.31
C LYS A 544 -9.94 -10.39 -23.73
N THR A 545 -11.18 -9.99 -24.02
CA THR A 545 -11.77 -10.07 -25.37
C THR A 545 -11.42 -8.88 -26.26
N GLY A 546 -10.68 -7.91 -25.74
CA GLY A 546 -10.34 -6.66 -26.45
C GLY A 546 -11.45 -5.61 -26.48
N ASN A 547 -12.59 -5.88 -25.84
CA ASN A 547 -13.72 -4.96 -25.73
C ASN A 547 -13.74 -4.29 -24.36
N TRP A 548 -14.35 -3.11 -24.27
CA TRP A 548 -14.66 -2.50 -22.99
C TRP A 548 -15.76 -3.28 -22.27
N LEU A 549 -15.63 -3.51 -20.96
CA LEU A 549 -16.73 -3.97 -20.10
C LEU A 549 -17.73 -2.83 -19.88
N LEU A 550 -17.21 -1.64 -19.69
CA LEU A 550 -17.94 -0.39 -19.63
C LEU A 550 -17.08 0.67 -20.35
N PRO A 551 -17.52 1.19 -21.52
CA PRO A 551 -16.74 2.16 -22.26
C PRO A 551 -16.63 3.47 -21.45
N PRO A 552 -15.50 4.19 -21.55
CA PRO A 552 -15.40 5.55 -21.01
C PRO A 552 -16.52 6.45 -21.51
N GLN A 553 -17.07 7.28 -20.63
CA GLN A 553 -18.16 8.23 -20.92
C GLN A 553 -17.66 9.64 -20.74
#